data_b3c8db182e64aa930ef6f701d1393e29
#
_entry.id   b3c8db182e64aa930ef6f701d1393e29
#
_cell.length_a   1.000
_cell.length_b   1.000
_cell.length_c   1.000
_cell.angle_alpha   90.00
_cell.angle_beta   90.00
_cell.angle_gamma   90.00
#
_symmetry.space_group_name_H-M   'P 1'
#
loop_
_entity.id
_entity.type
_entity.pdbx_description
1 polymer ?
#
loop_
_entity_poly.entity_id
_entity_poly.type
_entity_poly.pdbx_seq_one_letter_code
_entity_poly.pdbx_strand_id
1 'polypeptide(L)'
;YAGEIFSKLRNVNPFIDALNVIKNENIDLYNKLNIMFFGNIDSDEVKNKLNAIDKVSVSPRIPYDEALGYMLNSQVLLLFGNKNSKQIPAKVYDYFGAEGLIFVILGDKNDPIKDVVKNKEKCIVVNNNVDEIVNGINKIASMIELGIKHGAIEEYKWQYISKRLNDILRG
;
A
#
# COMPACT_ATOMS: atom_id res chain seq x y z
N TYR A 1 -5.75 0.05 2.47
CA TYR A 1 -5.42 1.37 1.95
C TYR A 1 -6.18 2.45 2.72
N ALA A 2 -5.49 3.46 3.22
CA ALA A 2 -6.13 4.61 3.86
C ALA A 2 -5.74 5.91 3.13
N GLY A 3 -6.73 6.70 2.68
CA GLY A 3 -6.55 8.00 2.04
C GLY A 3 -7.31 8.17 0.73
N GLU A 4 -7.11 9.33 0.11
CA GLU A 4 -7.80 9.72 -1.13
C GLU A 4 -7.26 8.96 -2.34
N ILE A 5 -8.14 8.57 -3.25
CA ILE A 5 -7.78 8.09 -4.59
C ILE A 5 -8.22 9.14 -5.60
N PHE A 6 -7.24 9.84 -6.16
CA PHE A 6 -7.43 10.72 -7.30
C PHE A 6 -7.12 9.94 -8.57
N SER A 7 -8.13 9.56 -9.33
CA SER A 7 -8.02 8.69 -10.52
C SER A 7 -7.08 9.22 -11.59
N LYS A 8 -6.92 10.54 -11.67
CA LYS A 8 -5.94 11.19 -12.56
C LYS A 8 -4.48 10.90 -12.17
N LEU A 9 -4.21 10.63 -10.89
CA LEU A 9 -2.88 10.37 -10.35
C LEU A 9 -2.65 8.88 -10.08
N ARG A 10 -3.70 8.14 -9.70
CA ARG A 10 -3.64 6.75 -9.24
C ARG A 10 -4.60 5.89 -10.05
N ASN A 11 -4.04 5.16 -11.01
CA ASN A 11 -4.84 4.21 -11.77
C ASN A 11 -4.98 2.90 -11.00
N VAL A 12 -6.17 2.63 -10.47
CA VAL A 12 -6.49 1.43 -9.69
C VAL A 12 -6.99 0.27 -10.55
N ASN A 13 -7.34 0.52 -11.83
CA ASN A 13 -7.89 -0.53 -12.70
C ASN A 13 -7.00 -1.78 -12.82
N PRO A 14 -5.65 -1.69 -13.03
CA PRO A 14 -4.83 -2.89 -13.10
C PRO A 14 -4.84 -3.71 -11.79
N PHE A 15 -5.03 -3.09 -10.63
CA PHE A 15 -5.20 -3.79 -9.36
C PHE A 15 -6.54 -4.55 -9.31
N ILE A 16 -7.63 -3.93 -9.78
CA ILE A 16 -8.94 -4.57 -9.90
C ILE A 16 -8.86 -5.78 -10.83
N ASP A 17 -8.23 -5.61 -11.98
CA ASP A 17 -8.07 -6.67 -12.99
C ASP A 17 -7.20 -7.82 -12.42
N ALA A 18 -6.14 -7.51 -11.69
CA ALA A 18 -5.29 -8.50 -11.02
C ALA A 18 -6.07 -9.32 -9.98
N LEU A 19 -6.97 -8.72 -9.22
CA LEU A 19 -7.84 -9.46 -8.29
C LEU A 19 -8.77 -10.43 -9.02
N ASN A 20 -9.28 -10.05 -10.18
CA ASN A 20 -10.10 -10.94 -11.02
C ASN A 20 -9.26 -12.11 -11.59
N VAL A 21 -8.01 -11.87 -11.99
CA VAL A 21 -7.09 -12.94 -12.40
C VAL A 21 -6.87 -13.91 -11.24
N ILE A 22 -6.54 -13.42 -10.05
CA ILE A 22 -6.33 -14.26 -8.86
C ILE A 22 -7.60 -15.05 -8.51
N LYS A 23 -8.77 -14.45 -8.61
CA LYS A 23 -10.06 -15.14 -8.40
C LYS A 23 -10.23 -16.36 -9.33
N ASN A 24 -9.79 -16.21 -10.58
CA ASN A 24 -9.95 -17.26 -11.60
C ASN A 24 -8.84 -18.33 -11.53
N GLU A 25 -7.62 -17.93 -11.21
CA GLU A 25 -6.44 -18.81 -11.28
C GLU A 25 -6.05 -19.41 -9.93
N ASN A 26 -6.35 -18.73 -8.80
CA ASN A 26 -6.00 -19.16 -7.45
C ASN A 26 -7.10 -18.78 -6.45
N ILE A 27 -8.19 -19.54 -6.47
CA ILE A 27 -9.35 -19.29 -5.62
C ILE A 27 -9.02 -19.40 -4.12
N ASP A 28 -8.07 -20.24 -3.75
CA ASP A 28 -7.66 -20.43 -2.35
C ASP A 28 -6.96 -19.17 -1.81
N LEU A 29 -6.09 -18.57 -2.61
CA LEU A 29 -5.48 -17.28 -2.28
C LEU A 29 -6.55 -16.18 -2.26
N TYR A 30 -7.41 -16.13 -3.29
CA TYR A 30 -8.47 -15.13 -3.36
C TYR A 30 -9.36 -15.15 -2.11
N ASN A 31 -9.72 -16.34 -1.63
CA ASN A 31 -10.56 -16.49 -0.45
C ASN A 31 -9.91 -16.01 0.85
N LYS A 32 -8.58 -15.96 0.91
CA LYS A 32 -7.82 -15.42 2.05
C LYS A 32 -7.73 -13.89 2.03
N LEU A 33 -8.05 -13.23 0.90
CA LEU A 33 -7.97 -11.77 0.80
C LEU A 33 -9.09 -11.10 1.59
N ASN A 34 -8.73 -10.02 2.27
CA ASN A 34 -9.65 -9.06 2.88
C ASN A 34 -9.05 -7.67 2.69
N ILE A 35 -9.61 -6.89 1.76
CA ILE A 35 -9.03 -5.65 1.29
C ILE A 35 -9.94 -4.49 1.67
N MET A 36 -9.40 -3.53 2.42
CA MET A 36 -10.16 -2.38 2.89
C MET A 36 -9.61 -1.08 2.32
N PHE A 37 -10.51 -0.25 1.81
CA PHE A 37 -10.24 1.11 1.38
C PHE A 37 -10.97 2.08 2.29
N PHE A 38 -10.24 2.99 2.92
CA PHE A 38 -10.76 4.08 3.73
C PHE A 38 -10.41 5.41 3.09
N GLY A 39 -11.40 6.20 2.69
CA GLY A 39 -11.23 7.50 2.06
C GLY A 39 -12.06 7.69 0.81
N ASN A 40 -11.98 8.88 0.23
CA ASN A 40 -12.75 9.18 -0.95
C ASN A 40 -12.07 8.65 -2.23
N ILE A 41 -12.90 8.23 -3.16
CA ILE A 41 -12.52 7.88 -4.53
C ILE A 41 -13.26 8.84 -5.44
N ASP A 42 -12.53 9.65 -6.22
CA ASP A 42 -13.09 10.72 -7.05
C ASP A 42 -13.83 10.22 -8.30
N SER A 43 -13.73 8.92 -8.61
CA SER A 43 -14.39 8.28 -9.74
C SER A 43 -15.43 7.27 -9.26
N ASP A 44 -16.70 7.52 -9.56
CA ASP A 44 -17.78 6.58 -9.26
C ASP A 44 -17.60 5.24 -10.00
N GLU A 45 -17.04 5.27 -11.22
CA GLU A 45 -16.72 4.06 -11.98
C GLU A 45 -15.74 3.17 -11.21
N VAL A 46 -14.63 3.74 -10.72
CA VAL A 46 -13.62 3.00 -9.94
C VAL A 46 -14.20 2.49 -8.63
N LYS A 47 -14.99 3.33 -7.94
CA LYS A 47 -15.66 2.96 -6.69
C LYS A 47 -16.62 1.78 -6.90
N ASN A 48 -17.43 1.82 -7.96
CA ASN A 48 -18.36 0.75 -8.28
C ASN A 48 -17.63 -0.55 -8.64
N LYS A 49 -16.54 -0.48 -9.42
CA LYS A 49 -15.71 -1.65 -9.73
C LYS A 49 -15.11 -2.29 -8.48
N LEU A 50 -14.59 -1.48 -7.55
CA LEU A 50 -14.07 -1.98 -6.28
C LEU A 50 -15.16 -2.63 -5.43
N ASN A 51 -16.32 -2.00 -5.31
CA ASN A 51 -17.47 -2.54 -4.56
C ASN A 51 -18.05 -3.82 -5.16
N ALA A 52 -17.82 -4.08 -6.44
CA ALA A 52 -18.27 -5.31 -7.10
C ALA A 52 -17.39 -6.54 -6.74
N ILE A 53 -16.24 -6.33 -6.09
CA ILE A 53 -15.35 -7.41 -5.67
C ILE A 53 -15.69 -7.80 -4.23
N ASP A 54 -16.12 -9.03 -4.02
CA ASP A 54 -16.59 -9.55 -2.72
C ASP A 54 -15.51 -9.55 -1.61
N LYS A 55 -14.22 -9.43 -1.98
CA LYS A 55 -13.09 -9.33 -1.04
C LYS A 55 -12.66 -7.89 -0.75
N VAL A 56 -13.36 -6.90 -1.32
CA VAL A 56 -13.04 -5.48 -1.17
C VAL A 56 -14.18 -4.76 -0.44
N SER A 57 -13.83 -3.98 0.56
CA SER A 57 -14.72 -3.02 1.20
C SER A 57 -14.23 -1.60 0.98
N VAL A 58 -15.12 -0.71 0.58
CA VAL A 58 -14.83 0.72 0.40
C VAL A 58 -15.67 1.51 1.38
N SER A 59 -15.01 2.25 2.26
CA SER A 59 -15.65 3.11 3.26
C SER A 59 -15.22 4.57 3.08
N PRO A 60 -16.06 5.52 3.48
CA PRO A 60 -15.66 6.92 3.57
C PRO A 60 -14.43 7.11 4.44
N ARG A 61 -13.93 8.35 4.50
CA ARG A 61 -12.86 8.72 5.41
C ARG A 61 -13.27 8.46 6.85
N ILE A 62 -12.42 7.79 7.59
CA ILE A 62 -12.54 7.52 9.03
C ILE A 62 -11.59 8.42 9.83
N PRO A 63 -11.77 8.57 11.15
CA PRO A 63 -10.84 9.26 12.04
C PRO A 63 -9.41 8.69 11.94
N TYR A 64 -8.40 9.55 12.16
CA TYR A 64 -7.01 9.15 11.96
C TYR A 64 -6.56 8.05 12.93
N ASP A 65 -6.97 8.12 14.18
CA ASP A 65 -6.70 7.11 15.21
C ASP A 65 -7.28 5.74 14.86
N GLU A 66 -8.49 5.72 14.31
CA GLU A 66 -9.12 4.50 13.81
C GLU A 66 -8.34 3.94 12.58
N ALA A 67 -7.99 4.81 11.62
CA ALA A 67 -7.18 4.43 10.47
C ALA A 67 -5.81 3.87 10.89
N LEU A 68 -5.18 4.48 11.89
CA LEU A 68 -3.93 4.00 12.47
C LEU A 68 -4.10 2.61 13.09
N GLY A 69 -5.21 2.36 13.80
CA GLY A 69 -5.54 1.04 14.34
C GLY A 69 -5.60 -0.02 13.25
N TYR A 70 -6.27 0.25 12.12
CA TYR A 70 -6.28 -0.66 10.96
C TYR A 70 -4.89 -0.85 10.35
N MET A 71 -4.09 0.23 10.22
CA MET A 71 -2.73 0.13 9.67
C MET A 71 -1.84 -0.77 10.53
N LEU A 72 -1.87 -0.61 11.86
CA LEU A 72 -1.05 -1.39 12.79
C LEU A 72 -1.44 -2.87 12.85
N ASN A 73 -2.70 -3.20 12.58
CA ASN A 73 -3.22 -4.58 12.60
C ASN A 73 -3.27 -5.23 11.21
N SER A 74 -2.85 -4.54 10.15
CA SER A 74 -2.86 -5.08 8.79
C SER A 74 -1.59 -5.86 8.49
N GLN A 75 -1.73 -7.05 7.90
CA GLN A 75 -0.60 -7.82 7.39
C GLN A 75 0.07 -7.15 6.19
N VAL A 76 -0.70 -6.41 5.40
CA VAL A 76 -0.25 -5.72 4.18
C VAL A 76 -0.82 -4.31 4.12
N LEU A 77 0.04 -3.35 3.87
CA LEU A 77 -0.29 -1.95 3.69
C LEU A 77 -0.18 -1.59 2.19
N LEU A 78 -1.31 -1.37 1.54
CA LEU A 78 -1.37 -1.06 0.12
C LEU A 78 -1.07 0.42 -0.14
N LEU A 79 -0.12 0.69 -1.03
CA LEU A 79 0.29 2.03 -1.44
C LEU A 79 0.23 2.17 -2.96
N PHE A 80 -0.58 3.09 -3.45
CA PHE A 80 -0.52 3.53 -4.85
C PHE A 80 0.36 4.76 -4.98
N GLY A 81 1.34 4.68 -5.85
CA GLY A 81 2.16 5.79 -6.27
C GLY A 81 1.40 6.80 -7.14
N ASN A 82 2.05 7.86 -7.52
CA ASN A 82 1.45 8.96 -8.30
C ASN A 82 2.00 8.99 -9.72
N LYS A 83 1.12 8.92 -10.72
CA LYS A 83 1.48 9.06 -12.13
C LYS A 83 1.81 10.53 -12.45
N ASN A 84 2.88 10.75 -13.25
CA ASN A 84 3.30 12.06 -13.71
C ASN A 84 3.46 13.12 -12.59
N SER A 85 3.91 12.70 -11.40
CA SER A 85 4.02 13.55 -10.23
C SER A 85 5.40 13.40 -9.59
N LYS A 86 5.93 14.52 -9.08
CA LYS A 86 7.10 14.51 -8.19
C LYS A 86 6.73 14.35 -6.72
N GLN A 87 5.44 14.26 -6.43
CA GLN A 87 4.94 14.16 -5.07
C GLN A 87 4.97 12.72 -4.57
N ILE A 88 5.63 12.51 -3.46
CA ILE A 88 5.65 11.23 -2.74
C ILE A 88 4.42 11.17 -1.82
N PRO A 89 3.62 10.08 -1.86
CA PRO A 89 2.52 9.91 -0.92
C PRO A 89 3.02 9.85 0.53
N ALA A 90 2.69 10.85 1.35
CA ALA A 90 3.21 10.99 2.72
C ALA A 90 2.91 9.78 3.62
N LYS A 91 1.81 9.06 3.36
CA LYS A 91 1.43 7.84 4.10
C LYS A 91 2.49 6.72 4.11
N VAL A 92 3.45 6.75 3.19
CA VAL A 92 4.56 5.79 3.20
C VAL A 92 5.34 5.84 4.52
N TYR A 93 5.45 7.03 5.10
CA TYR A 93 6.16 7.21 6.37
C TYR A 93 5.38 6.63 7.56
N ASP A 94 4.04 6.75 7.55
CA ASP A 94 3.18 6.07 8.53
C ASP A 94 3.32 4.55 8.39
N TYR A 95 3.36 4.04 7.15
CA TYR A 95 3.51 2.61 6.86
C TYR A 95 4.87 2.05 7.30
N PHE A 96 5.93 2.86 7.27
CA PHE A 96 7.23 2.45 7.80
C PHE A 96 7.19 2.22 9.32
N GLY A 97 6.33 2.92 10.03
CA GLY A 97 6.10 2.76 11.47
C GLY A 97 5.27 1.52 11.85
N ALA A 98 4.59 0.87 10.91
CA ALA A 98 3.79 -0.33 11.15
C ALA A 98 4.62 -1.61 10.90
N GLU A 99 4.12 -2.77 11.34
CA GLU A 99 4.83 -4.06 11.17
C GLU A 99 4.46 -4.81 9.89
N GLY A 100 3.35 -4.44 9.22
CA GLY A 100 2.90 -5.09 7.99
C GLY A 100 3.86 -4.90 6.81
N LEU A 101 3.80 -5.81 5.84
CA LEU A 101 4.42 -5.64 4.53
C LEU A 101 3.83 -4.42 3.83
N ILE A 102 4.60 -3.74 2.99
CA ILE A 102 4.11 -2.61 2.20
C ILE A 102 4.07 -3.02 0.73
N PHE A 103 2.87 -3.09 0.17
CA PHE A 103 2.68 -3.37 -1.24
C PHE A 103 2.58 -2.07 -2.02
N VAL A 104 3.62 -1.76 -2.78
CA VAL A 104 3.76 -0.49 -3.52
C VAL A 104 3.48 -0.75 -5.00
N ILE A 105 2.39 -0.18 -5.50
CA ILE A 105 2.06 -0.17 -6.92
C ILE A 105 2.45 1.20 -7.47
N LEU A 106 3.47 1.25 -8.33
CA LEU A 106 4.01 2.50 -8.86
C LEU A 106 2.98 3.24 -9.73
N GLY A 107 2.96 4.55 -9.67
CA GLY A 107 2.12 5.35 -10.56
C GLY A 107 2.60 5.29 -12.01
N ASP A 108 3.91 5.33 -12.22
CA ASP A 108 4.60 5.13 -13.49
C ASP A 108 6.08 4.78 -13.26
N LYS A 109 6.84 4.59 -14.36
CA LYS A 109 8.27 4.21 -14.30
C LYS A 109 9.18 5.26 -13.61
N ASN A 110 8.74 6.51 -13.55
CA ASN A 110 9.49 7.64 -12.97
C ASN A 110 8.96 8.05 -11.60
N ASP A 111 8.09 7.25 -10.99
CA ASP A 111 7.50 7.53 -9.69
C ASP A 111 8.60 7.66 -8.62
N PRO A 112 8.74 8.82 -7.95
CA PRO A 112 9.78 9.06 -6.96
C PRO A 112 9.66 8.19 -5.72
N ILE A 113 8.52 7.54 -5.49
CA ILE A 113 8.36 6.59 -4.39
C ILE A 113 9.38 5.45 -4.46
N LYS A 114 9.87 5.09 -5.65
CA LYS A 114 10.90 4.08 -5.85
C LYS A 114 12.14 4.32 -4.99
N ASP A 115 12.62 5.56 -4.94
CA ASP A 115 13.82 5.91 -4.19
C ASP A 115 13.59 5.84 -2.69
N VAL A 116 12.38 6.16 -2.23
CA VAL A 116 12.00 6.11 -0.81
C VAL A 116 11.91 4.67 -0.29
N VAL A 117 11.37 3.75 -1.11
CA VAL A 117 11.16 2.34 -0.72
C VAL A 117 12.32 1.42 -1.10
N LYS A 118 13.31 1.94 -1.82
CA LYS A 118 14.50 1.20 -2.24
C LYS A 118 15.23 0.62 -1.02
N ASN A 119 15.64 -0.63 -1.12
CA ASN A 119 16.35 -1.35 -0.05
C ASN A 119 15.57 -1.49 1.27
N LYS A 120 14.25 -1.36 1.23
CA LYS A 120 13.37 -1.64 2.38
C LYS A 120 12.77 -3.04 2.17
N GLU A 121 13.27 -4.04 2.89
CA GLU A 121 12.89 -5.46 2.72
C GLU A 121 11.39 -5.72 2.89
N LYS A 122 10.71 -4.91 3.70
CA LYS A 122 9.25 -4.99 3.87
C LYS A 122 8.46 -4.42 2.69
N CYS A 123 9.11 -3.78 1.71
CA CYS A 123 8.44 -3.17 0.56
C CYS A 123 8.51 -4.10 -0.65
N ILE A 124 7.36 -4.53 -1.13
CA ILE A 124 7.18 -5.24 -2.39
C ILE A 124 6.72 -4.19 -3.41
N VAL A 125 7.59 -3.90 -4.38
CA VAL A 125 7.39 -2.83 -5.36
C VAL A 125 7.12 -3.45 -6.72
N VAL A 126 6.04 -3.02 -7.37
CA VAL A 126 5.62 -3.50 -8.70
C VAL A 126 5.23 -2.34 -9.60
N ASN A 127 5.39 -2.51 -10.91
CA ASN A 127 4.80 -1.59 -11.87
C ASN A 127 3.28 -1.77 -11.90
N ASN A 128 2.57 -0.73 -12.35
CA ASN A 128 1.11 -0.72 -12.39
C ASN A 128 0.58 -1.46 -13.64
N ASN A 129 0.79 -2.75 -13.70
CA ASN A 129 0.22 -3.68 -14.69
C ASN A 129 -0.25 -4.96 -14.00
N VAL A 130 -1.14 -5.67 -14.64
CA VAL A 130 -1.83 -6.84 -14.07
C VAL A 130 -0.84 -7.92 -13.65
N ASP A 131 0.08 -8.31 -14.52
CA ASP A 131 0.98 -9.44 -14.29
C ASP A 131 1.92 -9.19 -13.11
N GLU A 132 2.50 -7.99 -13.02
CA GLU A 132 3.37 -7.65 -11.89
C GLU A 132 2.60 -7.54 -10.57
N ILE A 133 1.36 -7.05 -10.61
CA ILE A 133 0.50 -6.98 -9.42
C ILE A 133 0.14 -8.39 -8.95
N VAL A 134 -0.26 -9.30 -9.84
CA VAL A 134 -0.53 -10.71 -9.51
C VAL A 134 0.71 -11.36 -8.90
N ASN A 135 1.88 -11.20 -9.53
CA ASN A 135 3.15 -11.73 -9.02
C ASN A 135 3.49 -11.15 -7.63
N GLY A 136 3.25 -9.85 -7.44
CA GLY A 136 3.45 -9.17 -6.15
C GLY A 136 2.55 -9.73 -5.05
N ILE A 137 1.28 -9.96 -5.33
CA ILE A 137 0.33 -10.55 -4.38
C ILE A 137 0.72 -11.99 -4.03
N ASN A 138 1.08 -12.82 -5.02
CA ASN A 138 1.56 -14.19 -4.80
C ASN A 138 2.83 -14.21 -3.93
N LYS A 139 3.79 -13.31 -4.18
CA LYS A 139 5.00 -13.16 -3.37
C LYS A 139 4.67 -12.80 -1.92
N ILE A 140 3.78 -11.83 -1.72
CA ILE A 140 3.31 -11.43 -0.39
C ILE A 140 2.66 -12.59 0.34
N ALA A 141 1.78 -13.33 -0.33
CA ALA A 141 1.12 -14.50 0.24
C ALA A 141 2.14 -15.55 0.71
N SER A 142 3.14 -15.87 -0.11
CA SER A 142 4.21 -16.79 0.24
C SER A 142 5.03 -16.29 1.44
N MET A 143 5.34 -14.99 1.52
CA MET A 143 6.06 -14.41 2.65
C MET A 143 5.27 -14.53 3.96
N ILE A 144 3.96 -14.31 3.89
CA ILE A 144 3.06 -14.43 5.05
C ILE A 144 2.97 -15.91 5.49
N GLU A 145 2.82 -16.85 4.56
CA GLU A 145 2.75 -18.29 4.85
C GLU A 145 4.06 -18.82 5.48
N LEU A 146 5.20 -18.29 5.07
CA LEU A 146 6.50 -18.58 5.68
C LEU A 146 6.72 -17.89 7.03
N GLY A 147 5.76 -17.10 7.51
CA GLY A 147 5.85 -16.38 8.78
C GLY A 147 6.90 -15.27 8.79
N ILE A 148 7.29 -14.75 7.62
CA ILE A 148 8.26 -13.66 7.50
C ILE A 148 7.60 -12.39 8.05
N LYS A 149 8.18 -11.87 9.14
CA LYS A 149 7.72 -10.63 9.78
C LYS A 149 8.78 -9.55 9.61
N HIS A 150 8.31 -8.34 9.37
CA HIS A 150 9.17 -7.16 9.32
C HIS A 150 8.71 -6.17 10.39
N GLY A 151 9.64 -5.70 11.22
CA GLY A 151 9.37 -4.66 12.19
C GLY A 151 9.17 -3.28 11.58
N ALA A 152 8.80 -2.33 12.41
CA ALA A 152 8.84 -0.92 12.06
C ALA A 152 10.27 -0.50 11.69
N ILE A 153 10.41 0.40 10.72
CA ILE A 153 11.72 0.89 10.28
C ILE A 153 12.18 1.96 11.28
N GLU A 154 13.20 1.64 12.08
CA GLU A 154 13.68 2.44 13.21
C GLU A 154 13.99 3.91 12.85
N GLU A 155 14.61 4.14 11.68
CA GLU A 155 15.00 5.49 11.22
C GLU A 155 13.81 6.44 11.02
N TYR A 156 12.57 5.94 10.95
CA TYR A 156 11.35 6.73 10.82
C TYR A 156 10.57 6.87 12.14
N LYS A 157 11.04 6.29 13.23
CA LYS A 157 10.47 6.54 14.54
C LYS A 157 10.74 7.98 14.98
N TRP A 158 9.74 8.64 15.55
CA TRP A 158 9.86 10.03 16.03
C TRP A 158 11.04 10.26 16.96
N GLN A 159 11.36 9.31 17.80
CA GLN A 159 12.51 9.38 18.72
C GLN A 159 13.84 9.46 17.95
N TYR A 160 13.97 8.69 16.86
CA TYR A 160 15.17 8.71 16.02
C TYR A 160 15.26 10.02 15.23
N ILE A 161 14.15 10.45 14.61
CA ILE A 161 14.06 11.71 13.86
C ILE A 161 14.40 12.89 14.77
N SER A 162 13.82 12.95 15.98
CA SER A 162 14.06 14.01 16.94
C SER A 162 15.53 14.05 17.42
N LYS A 163 16.13 12.88 17.67
CA LYS A 163 17.54 12.77 18.02
C LYS A 163 18.42 13.30 16.90
N ARG A 164 18.19 12.82 15.67
CA ARG A 164 18.97 13.25 14.49
C ARG A 164 18.87 14.76 14.25
N LEU A 165 17.66 15.32 14.38
CA LEU A 165 17.45 16.76 14.25
C LEU A 165 18.23 17.52 15.31
N ASN A 166 18.18 17.06 16.57
CA ASN A 166 18.90 17.68 17.68
C ASN A 166 20.43 17.63 17.48
N ASP A 167 20.95 16.52 16.97
CA ASP A 167 22.37 16.36 16.66
C ASP A 167 22.81 17.34 15.55
N ILE A 168 21.99 17.56 14.52
CA ILE A 168 22.26 18.56 13.45
C ILE A 168 22.23 19.99 13.98
N LEU A 169 21.32 20.29 14.90
CA LEU A 169 21.17 21.65 15.45
C LEU A 169 22.26 22.01 16.48
N ARG A 170 22.93 21.01 17.06
CA ARG A 170 23.99 21.18 18.07
C ARG A 170 25.42 21.08 17.50
N GLY A 171 25.58 20.55 16.29
CA GLY A 171 26.86 20.43 15.58
C GLY A 171 27.20 21.66 14.79
#